data_49dcf18dde41fc8212f481993ee7bc83
#
_entry.id   49dcf18dde41fc8212f481993ee7bc83
#
_cell.length_a   1.000
_cell.length_b   1.000
_cell.length_c   1.000
_cell.angle_alpha   90.00
_cell.angle_beta   90.00
_cell.angle_gamma   90.00
#
_symmetry.space_group_name_H-M   'P 1'
#
loop_
_entity.id
_entity.type
_entity.pdbx_description
1 polymer ?
#
loop_
_entity_poly.entity_id
_entity_poly.type
_entity_poly.pdbx_seq_one_letter_code
_entity_poly.pdbx_strand_id
1 'polypeptide(L)'
;KDDPGAKFALAVLDLDDFKSANDTYGHMFGDEVLKHSANQLKSSVRGNDIVARIGGDEFLIFLKYEKNLEAIMDRIFHSLLGTYKAFPISFSMGVAQTEIAGTDYPGLFQAADHALYTVKRSGSGRYCFYDTSMQEGNVTFSMIDKVYEEDGRDDG
;
A
#
# COMPACT_ATOMS: atom_id res chain seq x y z
N LYS A 1 -17.49 -13.47 7.33
CA LYS A 1 -16.63 -14.28 7.57
C LYS A 1 -17.12 -15.64 7.49
N ASP A 2 -18.23 -15.80 7.61
CA ASP A 2 -18.74 -17.03 7.51
C ASP A 2 -19.14 -17.39 6.13
N ASP A 3 -18.80 -16.62 5.12
CA ASP A 3 -19.13 -16.91 3.78
C ASP A 3 -17.94 -17.65 3.19
N PRO A 4 -17.99 -18.90 2.96
CA PRO A 4 -16.84 -19.65 2.48
C PRO A 4 -16.35 -19.19 1.11
N GLY A 5 -17.18 -18.55 0.34
CA GLY A 5 -16.73 -18.07 -0.93
C GLY A 5 -16.27 -16.63 -0.89
N ALA A 6 -16.21 -16.03 0.26
CA ALA A 6 -15.88 -14.62 0.34
C ALA A 6 -14.43 -14.38 -0.05
N LYS A 7 -14.20 -13.29 -0.75
CA LYS A 7 -12.85 -12.92 -1.12
C LYS A 7 -12.48 -11.69 -0.37
N PHE A 8 -11.27 -11.67 0.12
CA PHE A 8 -10.77 -10.54 0.89
C PHE A 8 -9.43 -10.10 0.32
N ALA A 9 -9.13 -8.86 0.53
CA ALA A 9 -7.84 -8.32 0.12
C ALA A 9 -7.26 -7.53 1.29
N LEU A 10 -5.96 -7.58 1.38
CA LEU A 10 -5.24 -6.83 2.40
C LEU A 10 -4.19 -6.01 1.70
N ALA A 11 -4.13 -4.73 1.97
CA ALA A 11 -3.13 -3.87 1.40
C ALA A 11 -2.31 -3.24 2.51
N VAL A 12 -1.02 -3.16 2.31
CA VAL A 12 -0.13 -2.50 3.24
C VAL A 12 0.44 -1.31 2.51
N LEU A 13 0.38 -0.14 3.13
CA LEU A 13 0.82 1.07 2.47
C LEU A 13 1.83 1.81 3.30
N ASP A 14 2.73 2.52 2.64
CA ASP A 14 3.74 3.28 3.31
C ASP A 14 3.76 4.65 2.68
N LEU A 15 3.84 5.67 3.50
CA LEU A 15 3.91 7.03 3.00
C LEU A 15 5.32 7.28 2.50
N ASP A 16 5.45 7.65 1.24
CA ASP A 16 6.78 7.87 0.67
C ASP A 16 7.41 9.14 1.21
N ASP A 17 8.68 9.08 1.47
CA ASP A 17 9.43 10.25 1.92
C ASP A 17 8.91 10.89 3.20
N PHE A 18 8.31 10.11 4.07
CA PHE A 18 7.81 10.67 5.32
C PHE A 18 8.94 11.24 6.16
N LYS A 19 10.12 10.61 6.11
CA LYS A 19 11.23 11.14 6.87
C LYS A 19 11.59 12.54 6.38
N SER A 20 11.46 12.76 5.10
CA SER A 20 11.75 14.08 4.54
C SER A 20 10.77 15.12 5.08
N ALA A 21 9.51 14.74 5.25
CA ALA A 21 8.55 15.68 5.79
C ALA A 21 8.94 16.08 7.21
N ASN A 22 9.31 15.09 8.02
CA ASN A 22 9.72 15.38 9.38
C ASN A 22 10.99 16.20 9.42
N ASP A 23 11.96 15.85 8.60
CA ASP A 23 13.25 16.54 8.62
C ASP A 23 13.13 17.98 8.15
N THR A 24 12.29 18.22 7.17
CA THR A 24 12.17 19.55 6.60
C THR A 24 11.21 20.45 7.39
N TYR A 25 10.11 19.87 7.84
CA TYR A 25 9.06 20.69 8.44
C TYR A 25 8.77 20.36 9.91
N GLY A 26 9.46 19.39 10.47
CA GLY A 26 9.27 19.05 11.88
C GLY A 26 8.28 17.96 12.11
N HIS A 27 8.34 17.35 13.30
CA HIS A 27 7.49 16.22 13.63
C HIS A 27 6.02 16.59 13.73
N MET A 28 5.70 17.80 14.09
CA MET A 28 4.30 18.21 14.15
C MET A 28 3.71 18.21 12.77
N PHE A 29 4.47 18.63 11.79
CA PHE A 29 3.99 18.62 10.42
C PHE A 29 3.83 17.18 9.95
N GLY A 30 4.77 16.31 10.29
CA GLY A 30 4.66 14.91 9.94
C GLY A 30 3.41 14.29 10.52
N ASP A 31 3.05 14.63 11.75
CA ASP A 31 1.84 14.13 12.36
C ASP A 31 0.62 14.63 11.61
N GLU A 32 0.64 15.85 11.12
CA GLU A 32 -0.46 16.38 10.34
C GLU A 32 -0.61 15.63 9.03
N VAL A 33 0.50 15.32 8.39
CA VAL A 33 0.47 14.58 7.14
C VAL A 33 -0.11 13.19 7.38
N LEU A 34 0.27 12.56 8.48
CA LEU A 34 -0.27 11.24 8.81
C LEU A 34 -1.76 11.29 9.06
N LYS A 35 -2.23 12.30 9.77
CA LYS A 35 -3.65 12.43 10.02
C LYS A 35 -4.42 12.70 8.75
N HIS A 36 -3.87 13.54 7.90
CA HIS A 36 -4.49 13.83 6.62
C HIS A 36 -4.60 12.55 5.80
N SER A 37 -3.54 11.77 5.77
CA SER A 37 -3.53 10.54 4.98
C SER A 37 -4.50 9.52 5.55
N ALA A 38 -4.58 9.41 6.87
CA ALA A 38 -5.51 8.48 7.49
C ALA A 38 -6.94 8.86 7.15
N ASN A 39 -7.25 10.15 7.14
CA ASN A 39 -8.59 10.58 6.80
C ASN A 39 -8.90 10.33 5.34
N GLN A 40 -7.94 10.53 4.46
CA GLN A 40 -8.14 10.23 3.05
C GLN A 40 -8.40 8.74 2.87
N LEU A 41 -7.67 7.91 3.58
CA LEU A 41 -7.85 6.50 3.46
C LEU A 41 -9.22 6.09 3.95
N LYS A 42 -9.65 6.59 5.08
CA LYS A 42 -10.95 6.23 5.60
C LYS A 42 -12.06 6.68 4.67
N SER A 43 -11.86 7.80 4.00
CA SER A 43 -12.88 8.28 3.07
C SER A 43 -12.93 7.48 1.79
N SER A 44 -11.88 6.75 1.48
CA SER A 44 -11.82 6.04 0.22
C SER A 44 -12.34 4.62 0.31
N VAL A 45 -12.66 4.12 1.51
CA VAL A 45 -13.14 2.77 1.67
C VAL A 45 -14.55 2.77 2.20
N ARG A 46 -15.18 1.62 2.20
CA ARG A 46 -16.56 1.55 2.66
C ARG A 46 -16.60 1.30 4.16
N GLY A 47 -17.76 1.48 4.74
CA GLY A 47 -17.88 1.41 6.18
C GLY A 47 -17.48 0.10 6.80
N ASN A 48 -17.63 -1.01 6.04
CA ASN A 48 -17.26 -2.30 6.59
C ASN A 48 -15.81 -2.62 6.40
N ASP A 49 -15.09 -1.84 5.65
CA ASP A 49 -13.68 -2.09 5.42
C ASP A 49 -12.89 -1.61 6.62
N ILE A 50 -11.75 -2.20 6.84
CA ILE A 50 -10.92 -1.86 7.97
C ILE A 50 -9.72 -1.07 7.51
N VAL A 51 -9.43 0.02 8.18
CA VAL A 51 -8.24 0.81 7.94
C VAL A 51 -7.54 0.95 9.27
N ALA A 52 -6.27 0.68 9.31
CA ALA A 52 -5.50 0.77 10.55
C ALA A 52 -4.13 1.34 10.28
N ARG A 53 -3.57 1.99 11.26
CA ARG A 53 -2.19 2.44 11.18
C ARG A 53 -1.37 1.43 11.96
N ILE A 54 -0.41 0.81 11.31
CA ILE A 54 0.29 -0.28 11.93
C ILE A 54 1.74 0.03 12.26
N GLY A 55 2.20 1.20 11.92
CA GLY A 55 3.56 1.57 12.25
C GLY A 55 3.66 3.05 12.08
N GLY A 56 4.83 3.60 12.12
CA GLY A 56 5.01 5.03 12.02
C GLY A 56 4.26 5.63 10.86
N ASP A 57 4.66 5.27 9.66
CA ASP A 57 4.02 5.80 8.47
C ASP A 57 3.38 4.69 7.67
N GLU A 58 3.03 3.58 8.30
CA GLU A 58 2.44 2.45 7.61
C GLU A 58 0.98 2.28 7.93
N PHE A 59 0.20 1.95 6.94
CA PHE A 59 -1.24 1.75 7.10
C PHE A 59 -1.62 0.41 6.50
N LEU A 60 -2.77 -0.07 6.89
CA LEU A 60 -3.28 -1.34 6.42
C LEU A 60 -4.73 -1.18 6.05
N ILE A 61 -5.14 -1.78 4.96
CA ILE A 61 -6.54 -1.83 4.56
C ILE A 61 -6.91 -3.28 4.42
N PHE A 62 -8.06 -3.66 4.97
CA PHE A 62 -8.57 -5.00 4.81
C PHE A 62 -10.00 -4.87 4.33
N LEU A 63 -10.31 -5.46 3.18
CA LEU A 63 -11.63 -5.30 2.63
C LEU A 63 -12.13 -6.57 1.98
N LYS A 64 -13.44 -6.67 1.85
CA LYS A 64 -14.09 -7.76 1.20
C LYS A 64 -14.50 -7.30 -0.18
N TYR A 65 -14.36 -8.14 -1.17
CA TYR A 65 -14.70 -7.73 -2.52
C TYR A 65 -15.35 -8.90 -3.27
N GLU A 66 -15.97 -8.60 -4.37
CA GLU A 66 -16.54 -9.64 -5.21
C GLU A 66 -15.82 -9.71 -6.52
N LYS A 67 -15.57 -8.61 -7.16
CA LYS A 67 -14.84 -8.60 -8.40
C LYS A 67 -14.27 -7.22 -8.61
N ASN A 68 -13.41 -7.11 -9.59
CA ASN A 68 -12.81 -5.82 -9.93
C ASN A 68 -11.94 -5.25 -8.82
N LEU A 69 -11.20 -6.12 -8.16
CA LEU A 69 -10.32 -5.65 -7.10
C LEU A 69 -9.32 -4.64 -7.62
N GLU A 70 -8.85 -4.81 -8.84
CA GLU A 70 -7.90 -3.84 -9.39
C GLU A 70 -8.50 -2.46 -9.46
N ALA A 71 -9.74 -2.35 -9.88
CA ALA A 71 -10.39 -1.04 -9.97
C ALA A 71 -10.58 -0.44 -8.59
N ILE A 72 -10.91 -1.28 -7.61
CA ILE A 72 -11.08 -0.80 -6.24
C ILE A 72 -9.78 -0.26 -5.71
N MET A 73 -8.71 -1.01 -5.88
CA MET A 73 -7.42 -0.60 -5.35
C MET A 73 -6.87 0.60 -6.09
N ASP A 74 -7.12 0.68 -7.40
CA ASP A 74 -6.66 1.81 -8.15
C ASP A 74 -7.36 3.09 -7.68
N ARG A 75 -8.64 3.02 -7.41
CA ARG A 75 -9.37 4.18 -6.93
C ARG A 75 -8.86 4.59 -5.55
N ILE A 76 -8.65 3.63 -4.68
CA ILE A 76 -8.14 3.94 -3.34
C ILE A 76 -6.76 4.58 -3.45
N PHE A 77 -5.90 3.98 -4.24
CA PHE A 77 -4.53 4.47 -4.34
C PHE A 77 -4.50 5.90 -4.86
N HIS A 78 -5.26 6.16 -5.92
CA HIS A 78 -5.24 7.50 -6.49
C HIS A 78 -5.89 8.54 -5.59
N SER A 79 -6.81 8.11 -4.73
CA SER A 79 -7.42 9.07 -3.81
C SER A 79 -6.44 9.55 -2.75
N LEU A 80 -5.33 8.83 -2.59
CA LEU A 80 -4.37 9.22 -1.56
C LEU A 80 -3.33 10.19 -2.07
N LEU A 81 -3.27 10.39 -3.38
CA LEU A 81 -2.24 11.26 -3.92
C LEU A 81 -2.69 12.71 -3.86
N GLY A 82 -1.76 13.60 -3.85
CA GLY A 82 -2.09 15.00 -3.81
C GLY A 82 -1.06 15.75 -3.02
N THR A 83 -1.49 16.81 -2.35
CA THR A 83 -0.57 17.57 -1.53
C THR A 83 -1.23 17.95 -0.23
N TYR A 84 -0.43 18.18 0.78
CA TYR A 84 -0.90 18.71 2.03
C TYR A 84 -0.02 19.90 2.30
N LYS A 85 -0.56 21.10 2.25
CA LYS A 85 0.22 22.32 2.47
C LYS A 85 1.47 22.30 1.61
N ALA A 86 1.28 22.01 0.34
CA ALA A 86 2.35 21.99 -0.66
C ALA A 86 3.30 20.81 -0.54
N PHE A 87 3.18 19.98 0.47
CA PHE A 87 4.02 18.80 0.57
C PHE A 87 3.36 17.69 -0.27
N PRO A 88 4.06 17.11 -1.22
CA PRO A 88 3.45 16.09 -2.06
C PRO A 88 3.22 14.81 -1.29
N ILE A 89 2.03 14.26 -1.41
CA ILE A 89 1.68 13.02 -0.73
C ILE A 89 1.74 11.89 -1.74
N SER A 90 2.53 10.90 -1.46
CA SER A 90 2.67 9.75 -2.32
C SER A 90 2.78 8.52 -1.45
N PHE A 91 2.25 7.40 -1.93
CA PHE A 91 2.31 6.16 -1.19
C PHE A 91 2.85 5.03 -2.05
N SER A 92 3.41 4.04 -1.39
CA SER A 92 3.73 2.78 -2.03
C SER A 92 2.81 1.75 -1.40
N MET A 93 2.24 0.84 -2.18
CA MET A 93 1.26 -0.08 -1.66
C MET A 93 1.46 -1.48 -2.20
N GLY A 94 1.34 -2.46 -1.35
CA GLY A 94 1.35 -3.85 -1.76
C GLY A 94 0.02 -4.47 -1.42
N VAL A 95 -0.55 -5.27 -2.31
CA VAL A 95 -1.86 -5.85 -2.14
C VAL A 95 -1.79 -7.36 -2.24
N ALA A 96 -2.45 -8.06 -1.32
CA ALA A 96 -2.57 -9.50 -1.39
C ALA A 96 -4.05 -9.86 -1.34
N GLN A 97 -4.40 -10.93 -2.04
CA GLN A 97 -5.79 -11.37 -2.05
C GLN A 97 -5.89 -12.82 -1.69
N THR A 98 -6.99 -13.22 -1.07
CA THR A 98 -7.13 -14.56 -0.56
C THR A 98 -7.07 -15.60 -1.66
N GLU A 99 -7.45 -15.23 -2.86
CA GLU A 99 -7.42 -16.20 -3.94
C GLU A 99 -6.00 -16.62 -4.30
N ILE A 100 -5.03 -15.81 -4.01
CA ILE A 100 -3.65 -16.10 -4.37
C ILE A 100 -2.81 -16.45 -3.16
N ALA A 101 -2.97 -15.72 -2.09
CA ALA A 101 -2.07 -15.84 -0.95
C ALA A 101 -2.60 -16.68 0.18
N GLY A 102 -3.79 -17.22 0.04
CA GLY A 102 -4.36 -18.02 1.11
C GLY A 102 -5.29 -17.20 1.98
N THR A 103 -5.91 -17.86 2.95
CA THR A 103 -6.97 -17.20 3.66
C THR A 103 -6.60 -16.79 5.08
N ASP A 104 -5.44 -17.15 5.58
CA ASP A 104 -5.13 -16.73 6.93
C ASP A 104 -4.47 -15.37 6.93
N TYR A 105 -4.71 -14.63 7.97
CA TYR A 105 -4.21 -13.26 8.05
C TYR A 105 -2.69 -13.17 7.99
N PRO A 106 -1.94 -13.98 8.74
CA PRO A 106 -0.48 -13.86 8.65
C PRO A 106 0.06 -14.07 7.24
N GLY A 107 -0.52 -14.99 6.51
CA GLY A 107 -0.08 -15.23 5.14
C GLY A 107 -0.41 -14.08 4.23
N LEU A 108 -1.61 -13.51 4.40
CA LEU A 108 -2.00 -12.36 3.61
C LEU A 108 -1.10 -11.17 3.90
N PHE A 109 -0.83 -10.94 5.17
CA PHE A 109 -0.01 -9.81 5.54
C PHE A 109 1.40 -9.97 4.96
N GLN A 110 1.96 -11.17 5.07
CA GLN A 110 3.28 -11.41 4.56
C GLN A 110 3.34 -11.22 3.06
N ALA A 111 2.32 -11.65 2.35
CA ALA A 111 2.26 -11.48 0.91
C ALA A 111 2.15 -10.01 0.52
N ALA A 112 1.29 -9.27 1.22
CA ALA A 112 1.13 -7.85 0.93
C ALA A 112 2.42 -7.09 1.23
N ASP A 113 3.09 -7.47 2.32
CA ASP A 113 4.32 -6.82 2.69
C ASP A 113 5.42 -7.12 1.66
N HIS A 114 5.43 -8.32 1.14
CA HIS A 114 6.39 -8.68 0.09
C HIS A 114 6.13 -7.84 -1.15
N ALA A 115 4.88 -7.67 -1.52
CA ALA A 115 4.54 -6.84 -2.67
C ALA A 115 4.95 -5.39 -2.42
N LEU A 116 4.77 -4.90 -1.22
CA LEU A 116 5.20 -3.55 -0.89
C LEU A 116 6.71 -3.40 -1.02
N TYR A 117 7.44 -4.38 -0.52
CA TYR A 117 8.88 -4.37 -0.63
C TYR A 117 9.29 -4.30 -2.10
N THR A 118 8.61 -5.06 -2.93
CA THR A 118 8.90 -5.06 -4.36
C THR A 118 8.66 -3.68 -4.97
N VAL A 119 7.58 -3.03 -4.57
CA VAL A 119 7.30 -1.69 -5.05
C VAL A 119 8.42 -0.74 -4.65
N LYS A 120 8.85 -0.83 -3.40
CA LYS A 120 9.89 0.08 -2.94
C LYS A 120 11.19 -0.13 -3.67
N ARG A 121 11.48 -1.37 -4.01
CA ARG A 121 12.70 -1.63 -4.75
C ARG A 121 12.61 -1.15 -6.19
N SER A 122 11.41 -0.96 -6.71
CA SER A 122 11.26 -0.51 -8.07
C SER A 122 11.07 0.97 -8.18
N GLY A 123 11.15 1.70 -7.09
CA GLY A 123 11.10 3.16 -7.16
C GLY A 123 10.01 3.83 -6.38
N SER A 124 9.22 3.10 -5.64
CA SER A 124 8.16 3.68 -4.81
C SER A 124 7.09 4.40 -5.64
N GLY A 125 6.12 4.93 -4.97
CA GLY A 125 5.11 5.74 -5.63
C GLY A 125 4.18 4.97 -6.52
N ARG A 126 3.95 3.70 -6.27
CA ARG A 126 3.08 2.87 -7.10
C ARG A 126 2.57 1.73 -6.26
N TYR A 127 1.80 0.85 -6.83
CA TYR A 127 1.33 -0.31 -6.10
C TYR A 127 1.41 -1.54 -6.97
N CYS A 128 1.43 -2.70 -6.35
CA CYS A 128 1.36 -3.93 -7.09
C CYS A 128 0.65 -4.98 -6.27
N PHE A 129 0.20 -6.03 -6.95
CA PHE A 129 -0.45 -7.14 -6.31
C PHE A 129 0.54 -8.26 -6.13
N TYR A 130 0.43 -8.94 -5.01
CA TYR A 130 1.28 -10.09 -4.76
C TYR A 130 0.93 -11.20 -5.72
N ASP A 131 1.96 -11.90 -6.19
CA ASP A 131 1.72 -12.98 -7.07
C ASP A 131 2.75 -14.02 -6.71
N THR A 132 2.47 -15.28 -6.92
CA THR A 132 3.34 -16.34 -6.47
C THR A 132 4.71 -16.30 -7.12
N SER A 133 4.83 -15.69 -8.27
CA SER A 133 6.14 -15.61 -8.90
C SER A 133 7.09 -14.74 -8.08
N MET A 134 6.59 -13.92 -7.19
CA MET A 134 7.45 -13.09 -6.38
C MET A 134 8.21 -13.91 -5.37
N GLN A 135 7.66 -15.05 -4.96
CA GLN A 135 8.36 -15.89 -4.03
C GLN A 135 9.60 -16.47 -4.65
N GLU A 136 9.65 -16.55 -5.94
CA GLU A 136 10.79 -17.11 -6.60
C GLU A 136 11.73 -16.03 -7.08
N GLY A 137 11.51 -14.82 -6.70
CA GLY A 137 12.39 -13.76 -7.12
C GLY A 137 12.05 -13.14 -8.45
N ASN A 138 11.02 -13.60 -9.10
CA ASN A 138 10.65 -13.06 -10.38
C ASN A 138 9.63 -11.98 -10.18
N VAL A 139 9.92 -10.79 -10.59
CA VAL A 139 9.03 -9.70 -10.41
C VAL A 139 8.58 -9.19 -11.75
N THR A 140 7.30 -9.12 -11.94
CA THR A 140 6.78 -8.62 -13.18
C THR A 140 5.80 -7.55 -12.89
N PHE A 141 6.05 -6.35 -13.31
CA PHE A 141 5.15 -5.26 -13.11
C PHE A 141 4.72 -4.80 -14.44
N SER A 142 3.52 -5.02 -14.79
CA SER A 142 3.08 -4.59 -16.09
C SER A 142 3.13 -3.10 -16.17
N MET A 143 2.96 -2.40 -15.09
CA MET A 143 2.96 -1.02 -15.20
C MET A 143 4.26 -0.43 -14.88
N ILE A 144 5.26 -1.13 -14.48
CA ILE A 144 6.47 -0.54 -14.15
C ILE A 144 7.37 -0.68 -15.23
N ASP A 145 7.72 0.39 -15.84
CA ASP A 145 8.52 0.28 -16.90
C ASP A 145 9.88 0.24 -16.57
N LYS A 146 10.34 0.77 -15.58
CA LYS A 146 11.69 0.74 -15.35
C LYS A 146 11.96 0.55 -13.95
N VAL A 147 12.94 -0.10 -13.61
CA VAL A 147 13.29 -0.33 -12.30
C VAL A 147 14.47 0.47 -12.02
N TYR A 148 14.67 0.90 -10.83
CA TYR A 148 15.76 1.75 -10.51
C TYR A 148 16.86 0.95 -10.01
N GLU A 149 17.30 0.05 -10.78
CA GLU A 149 18.28 -0.80 -10.29
C GLU A 149 19.48 -0.12 -9.89
N GLU A 150 19.77 0.90 -10.54
CA GLU A 150 20.95 1.51 -10.23
C GLU A 150 20.92 2.22 -9.02
N ASP A 151 19.93 2.45 -8.41
CA ASP A 151 19.85 3.25 -7.43
C ASP A 151 20.32 2.76 -6.24
N GLY A 152 20.30 1.71 -5.99
CA GLY A 152 20.74 1.30 -4.84
C GLY A 152 20.29 1.95 -3.69
N ARG A 153 19.61 2.97 -3.75
CA ARG A 153 19.29 3.65 -2.69
C ARG A 153 18.21 3.05 -2.06
N ASP A 154 18.18 2.77 -0.98
CA ASP A 154 17.18 2.20 -0.50
C ASP A 154 16.53 2.96 0.37
N ASP A 155 15.94 3.75 0.16
CA ASP A 155 15.25 4.55 0.84
C ASP A 155 14.33 4.03 1.66
N GLY A 156 14.18 3.06 1.80
CA GLY A 156 13.35 2.45 2.65
C GLY A 156 12.61 3.17 3.60
#